data_f48c5f135a1a6e0b652c521faa8d8796
#
_entry.id   f48c5f135a1a6e0b652c521faa8d8796
#
_cell.length_a   1.000
_cell.length_b   1.000
_cell.length_c   1.000
_cell.angle_alpha   90.00
_cell.angle_beta   90.00
_cell.angle_gamma   90.00
#
_symmetry.space_group_name_H-M   'P 1'
#
loop_
_entity.id
_entity.type
_entity.pdbx_description
1 polymer ?
#
loop_
_entity_poly.entity_id
_entity_poly.type
_entity_poly.pdbx_seq_one_letter_code
_entity_poly.pdbx_strand_id
1 'polypeptide(L)'
;MQTAVAAEDRVVLSTLVELETEVQLRAAWLGGRFTRSRYRGLTERLHLLSEQEPFTIRPLPGTIVQVALRQHRERPGPHVRTLDRLHLAAMEELGLRRLMTHDVPQAEAARALGYAVLSPGREATS
;
A
#
# COMPACT_ATOMS: atom_id res chain seq x y z
N MET A 1 -4.21 1.90 -1.27
CA MET A 1 -3.04 2.67 -1.69
C MET A 1 -3.17 3.06 -3.14
N GLN A 2 -2.91 4.28 -3.43
CA GLN A 2 -3.00 4.77 -4.79
C GLN A 2 -1.63 5.18 -5.30
N THR A 3 -1.52 5.28 -6.61
CA THR A 3 -0.25 5.49 -7.26
C THR A 3 -0.17 6.87 -7.89
N ALA A 4 0.93 7.60 -7.65
CA ALA A 4 1.25 8.83 -8.34
C ALA A 4 2.15 8.50 -9.53
N VAL A 5 1.55 7.94 -10.55
CA VAL A 5 2.28 7.37 -11.66
C VAL A 5 3.10 8.39 -12.43
N ALA A 6 2.62 9.63 -12.52
CA ALA A 6 3.26 10.66 -13.34
C ALA A 6 4.63 11.08 -12.84
N ALA A 7 4.91 10.92 -11.54
CA ALA A 7 6.16 11.34 -10.94
C ALA A 7 7.16 10.21 -10.73
N GLU A 8 6.79 8.97 -11.12
CA GLU A 8 7.59 7.80 -10.82
C GLU A 8 7.91 7.01 -12.07
N ASP A 9 9.18 6.62 -12.21
CA ASP A 9 9.58 5.69 -13.26
C ASP A 9 9.09 4.28 -12.98
N ARG A 10 8.88 3.95 -11.70
CA ARG A 10 8.45 2.63 -11.28
C ARG A 10 7.54 2.77 -10.06
N VAL A 11 6.44 2.04 -10.07
CA VAL A 11 5.54 1.94 -8.93
C VAL A 11 5.58 0.50 -8.42
N VAL A 12 5.98 0.34 -7.17
CA VAL A 12 6.08 -0.97 -6.53
C VAL A 12 4.87 -1.17 -5.64
N LEU A 13 4.20 -2.30 -5.83
CA LEU A 13 3.10 -2.75 -4.99
C LEU A 13 3.50 -4.06 -4.36
N SER A 14 3.28 -4.21 -3.05
CA SER A 14 3.51 -5.49 -2.42
C SER A 14 2.32 -6.42 -2.63
N THR A 15 2.54 -7.72 -2.45
CA THR A 15 1.43 -8.69 -2.48
C THR A 15 0.42 -8.42 -1.38
N LEU A 16 0.80 -7.71 -0.31
CA LEU A 16 -0.15 -7.28 0.71
C LEU A 16 -1.16 -6.27 0.14
N VAL A 17 -0.69 -5.33 -0.68
CA VAL A 17 -1.58 -4.37 -1.36
C VAL A 17 -2.52 -5.11 -2.29
N GLU A 18 -2.01 -6.09 -3.02
CA GLU A 18 -2.82 -6.90 -3.92
C GLU A 18 -3.95 -7.61 -3.17
N LEU A 19 -3.60 -8.30 -2.07
CA LEU A 19 -4.59 -8.98 -1.23
C LEU A 19 -5.62 -8.01 -0.68
N GLU A 20 -5.17 -6.90 -0.13
CA GLU A 20 -6.05 -5.90 0.48
C GLU A 20 -7.01 -5.33 -0.56
N THR A 21 -6.51 -5.05 -1.76
CA THR A 21 -7.33 -4.52 -2.85
C THR A 21 -8.40 -5.54 -3.28
N GLU A 22 -8.03 -6.81 -3.41
CA GLU A 22 -9.00 -7.84 -3.76
C GLU A 22 -10.09 -8.00 -2.70
N VAL A 23 -9.70 -7.94 -1.42
CA VAL A 23 -10.67 -8.01 -0.33
C VAL A 23 -11.64 -6.83 -0.39
N GLN A 24 -11.13 -5.63 -0.63
CA GLN A 24 -11.98 -4.44 -0.72
C GLN A 24 -12.90 -4.47 -1.94
N LEU A 25 -12.43 -4.95 -3.07
CA LEU A 25 -13.26 -5.10 -4.27
C LEU A 25 -14.42 -6.08 -4.02
N ARG A 26 -14.13 -7.19 -3.37
CA ARG A 26 -15.17 -8.17 -3.03
C ARG A 26 -16.19 -7.58 -2.06
N ALA A 27 -15.72 -6.87 -1.04
CA ALA A 27 -16.61 -6.23 -0.08
C ALA A 27 -17.54 -5.21 -0.76
N ALA A 28 -17.01 -4.43 -1.71
CA ALA A 28 -17.81 -3.46 -2.45
C ALA A 28 -18.87 -4.16 -3.32
N TRP A 29 -18.52 -5.27 -3.95
CA TRP A 29 -19.49 -6.05 -4.72
C TRP A 29 -20.56 -6.65 -3.80
N LEU A 30 -20.18 -7.33 -2.74
CA LEU A 30 -21.14 -7.95 -1.81
C LEU A 30 -22.01 -6.91 -1.10
N GLY A 31 -21.47 -5.71 -0.89
CA GLY A 31 -22.20 -4.58 -0.32
C GLY A 31 -23.07 -3.81 -1.31
N GLY A 32 -23.14 -4.24 -2.55
CA GLY A 32 -24.01 -3.64 -3.56
C GLY A 32 -23.47 -2.39 -4.24
N ARG A 33 -22.21 -2.01 -4.01
CA ARG A 33 -21.61 -0.83 -4.65
C ARG A 33 -21.23 -1.09 -6.11
N PHE A 34 -20.89 -2.34 -6.43
CA PHE A 34 -20.50 -2.75 -7.77
C PHE A 34 -21.42 -3.85 -8.26
N THR A 35 -21.70 -3.85 -9.57
CA THR A 35 -22.30 -5.00 -10.23
C THR A 35 -21.27 -6.14 -10.28
N ARG A 36 -21.74 -7.34 -10.48
CA ARG A 36 -20.83 -8.49 -10.63
C ARG A 36 -19.90 -8.32 -11.83
N SER A 37 -20.42 -7.77 -12.92
CA SER A 37 -19.64 -7.52 -14.13
C SER A 37 -18.51 -6.54 -13.85
N ARG A 38 -18.79 -5.45 -13.14
CA ARG A 38 -17.77 -4.48 -12.80
C ARG A 38 -16.73 -5.07 -11.84
N TYR A 39 -17.17 -5.84 -10.86
CA TYR A 39 -16.26 -6.53 -9.95
C TYR A 39 -15.30 -7.43 -10.70
N ARG A 40 -15.80 -8.25 -11.64
CA ARG A 40 -14.95 -9.12 -12.45
C ARG A 40 -13.95 -8.34 -13.28
N GLY A 41 -14.39 -7.26 -13.92
CA GLY A 41 -13.50 -6.43 -14.73
C GLY A 41 -12.39 -5.81 -13.94
N LEU A 42 -12.69 -5.31 -12.74
CA LEU A 42 -11.68 -4.71 -11.86
C LEU A 42 -10.69 -5.75 -11.34
N THR A 43 -11.19 -6.94 -10.99
CA THR A 43 -10.33 -8.03 -10.53
C THR A 43 -9.37 -8.50 -11.65
N GLU A 44 -9.86 -8.60 -12.86
CA GLU A 44 -9.01 -8.96 -14.01
C GLU A 44 -7.92 -7.92 -14.24
N ARG A 45 -8.26 -6.64 -14.16
CA ARG A 45 -7.28 -5.57 -14.30
C ARG A 45 -6.21 -5.66 -13.22
N LEU A 46 -6.61 -5.95 -11.99
CA LEU A 46 -5.66 -6.11 -10.90
C LEU A 46 -4.70 -7.27 -11.16
N HIS A 47 -5.22 -8.40 -11.64
CA HIS A 47 -4.39 -9.57 -11.92
C HIS A 47 -3.39 -9.32 -13.05
N LEU A 48 -3.70 -8.43 -13.97
CA LEU A 48 -2.82 -8.09 -15.09
C LEU A 48 -1.90 -6.90 -14.79
N LEU A 49 -2.02 -6.32 -13.62
CA LEU A 49 -1.32 -5.07 -13.30
C LEU A 49 0.20 -5.23 -13.39
N SER A 50 0.73 -6.39 -12.98
CA SER A 50 2.17 -6.64 -13.02
C SER A 50 2.74 -6.69 -14.44
N GLU A 51 1.88 -6.85 -15.44
CA GLU A 51 2.28 -6.86 -16.84
C GLU A 51 2.23 -5.47 -17.50
N GLN A 52 1.82 -4.47 -16.75
CA GLN A 52 1.63 -3.11 -17.24
C GLN A 52 2.59 -2.14 -16.55
N GLU A 53 3.43 -1.48 -17.34
CA GLU A 53 4.27 -0.43 -16.81
C GLU A 53 3.39 0.74 -16.30
N PRO A 54 3.80 1.42 -15.25
CA PRO A 54 5.07 1.30 -14.51
C PRO A 54 5.00 0.37 -13.28
N PHE A 55 4.05 -0.56 -13.23
CA PHE A 55 3.76 -1.33 -12.03
C PHE A 55 4.63 -2.58 -11.92
N THR A 56 5.10 -2.83 -10.71
CA THR A 56 5.81 -4.05 -10.34
C THR A 56 5.18 -4.59 -9.06
N ILE A 57 4.81 -5.87 -9.05
CA ILE A 57 4.30 -6.53 -7.86
C ILE A 57 5.45 -7.30 -7.21
N ARG A 58 5.69 -7.05 -5.92
CA ARG A 58 6.76 -7.71 -5.17
C ARG A 58 6.18 -8.51 -4.01
N PRO A 59 6.61 -9.77 -3.85
CA PRO A 59 6.16 -10.56 -2.71
C PRO A 59 6.74 -10.01 -1.40
N LEU A 60 6.05 -10.28 -0.30
CA LEU A 60 6.56 -9.92 1.02
C LEU A 60 7.65 -10.91 1.43
N PRO A 61 8.77 -10.41 1.97
CA PRO A 61 9.79 -11.30 2.53
C PRO A 61 9.26 -12.08 3.74
N GLY A 62 9.83 -13.25 3.99
CA GLY A 62 9.43 -14.08 5.12
C GLY A 62 9.68 -13.45 6.48
N THR A 63 10.53 -12.42 6.54
CA THR A 63 10.88 -11.70 7.77
C THR A 63 9.98 -10.50 8.05
N ILE A 64 8.91 -10.33 7.28
CA ILE A 64 8.08 -9.12 7.34
C ILE A 64 7.48 -8.87 8.73
N VAL A 65 7.05 -9.93 9.43
CA VAL A 65 6.45 -9.77 10.75
C VAL A 65 7.49 -9.34 11.78
N GLN A 66 8.70 -9.87 11.68
CA GLN A 66 9.80 -9.47 12.57
C GLN A 66 10.15 -7.99 12.38
N VAL A 67 10.18 -7.51 11.14
CA VAL A 67 10.43 -6.10 10.86
C VAL A 67 9.30 -5.24 11.43
N ALA A 68 8.05 -5.67 11.24
CA ALA A 68 6.90 -4.96 11.78
C ALA A 68 6.95 -4.88 13.31
N LEU A 69 7.31 -5.98 13.97
CA LEU A 69 7.47 -6.00 15.43
C LEU A 69 8.57 -5.04 15.89
N ARG A 70 9.69 -5.05 15.21
CA ARG A 70 10.80 -4.15 15.53
C ARG A 70 10.37 -2.69 15.40
N GLN A 71 9.76 -2.32 14.29
CA GLN A 71 9.28 -0.96 14.07
C GLN A 71 8.29 -0.55 15.16
N HIS A 72 7.37 -1.44 15.50
CA HIS A 72 6.37 -1.18 16.54
C HIS A 72 7.02 -0.92 17.89
N ARG A 73 8.06 -1.68 18.24
CA ARG A 73 8.74 -1.57 19.53
C ARG A 73 9.68 -0.39 19.62
N GLU A 74 10.40 -0.09 18.54
CA GLU A 74 11.44 0.94 18.54
C GLU A 74 10.91 2.33 18.20
N ARG A 75 9.74 2.42 17.59
CA ARG A 75 9.18 3.68 17.16
C ARG A 75 7.81 3.90 17.78
N PRO A 76 7.74 4.15 19.07
CA PRO A 76 6.48 4.52 19.70
C PRO A 76 6.04 5.85 19.10
N GLY A 77 4.95 5.83 18.38
CA GLY A 77 4.41 6.98 17.70
C GLY A 77 2.90 6.91 17.72
N PRO A 78 2.24 7.55 16.77
CA PRO A 78 0.80 7.46 16.67
C PRO A 78 0.38 6.00 16.48
N HIS A 79 -0.81 5.68 16.94
CA HIS A 79 -1.36 4.34 16.80
C HIS A 79 -1.45 3.98 15.31
N VAL A 80 -0.97 2.79 14.97
CA VAL A 80 -1.02 2.26 13.62
C VAL A 80 -1.64 0.87 13.70
N ARG A 81 -2.63 0.62 12.84
CA ARG A 81 -3.26 -0.68 12.77
C ARG A 81 -2.26 -1.70 12.24
N THR A 82 -2.49 -2.98 12.55
CA THR A 82 -1.59 -4.06 12.18
C THR A 82 -1.28 -4.09 10.68
N LEU A 83 -2.31 -3.98 9.83
CA LEU A 83 -2.09 -3.97 8.38
C LEU A 83 -1.25 -2.78 7.93
N ASP A 84 -1.50 -1.60 8.49
CA ASP A 84 -0.73 -0.42 8.14
C ASP A 84 0.72 -0.57 8.59
N ARG A 85 0.95 -1.18 9.74
CA ARG A 85 2.32 -1.48 10.19
C ARG A 85 3.01 -2.48 9.25
N LEU A 86 2.28 -3.47 8.75
CA LEU A 86 2.85 -4.41 7.77
C LEU A 86 3.22 -3.72 6.47
N HIS A 87 2.43 -2.75 6.02
CA HIS A 87 2.79 -1.97 4.83
C HIS A 87 4.10 -1.19 5.04
N LEU A 88 4.27 -0.58 6.21
CA LEU A 88 5.49 0.15 6.53
C LEU A 88 6.70 -0.77 6.64
N ALA A 89 6.50 -1.96 7.22
CA ALA A 89 7.55 -2.97 7.27
C ALA A 89 7.92 -3.46 5.86
N ALA A 90 6.93 -3.63 4.99
CA ALA A 90 7.18 -4.00 3.61
C ALA A 90 8.03 -2.96 2.89
N MET A 91 7.79 -1.68 3.13
CA MET A 91 8.61 -0.61 2.57
C MET A 91 10.07 -0.76 2.98
N GLU A 92 10.31 -1.01 4.26
CA GLU A 92 11.68 -1.19 4.75
C GLU A 92 12.35 -2.38 4.09
N GLU A 93 11.67 -3.52 4.05
CA GLU A 93 12.22 -4.76 3.46
C GLU A 93 12.47 -4.62 1.96
N LEU A 94 11.65 -3.87 1.26
CA LEU A 94 11.77 -3.68 -0.19
C LEU A 94 12.66 -2.49 -0.55
N GLY A 95 13.17 -1.78 0.44
CA GLY A 95 14.03 -0.62 0.21
C GLY A 95 13.31 0.59 -0.35
N LEU A 96 12.02 0.72 -0.11
CA LEU A 96 11.22 1.82 -0.60
C LEU A 96 11.22 2.95 0.41
N ARG A 97 11.22 4.20 -0.07
CA ARG A 97 11.29 5.36 0.81
C ARG A 97 10.15 6.35 0.63
N ARG A 98 9.29 6.13 -0.35
CA ARG A 98 8.16 7.01 -0.62
C ARG A 98 6.87 6.25 -0.52
N LEU A 99 5.96 6.72 0.34
CA LEU A 99 4.65 6.13 0.56
C LEU A 99 3.58 7.05 0.00
N MET A 100 2.64 6.48 -0.71
CA MET A 100 1.46 7.17 -1.14
C MET A 100 0.26 6.69 -0.33
N THR A 101 -0.36 7.59 0.41
CA THR A 101 -1.50 7.25 1.27
C THR A 101 -2.38 8.45 1.53
N HIS A 102 -3.66 8.21 1.74
CA HIS A 102 -4.61 9.20 2.24
C HIS A 102 -4.84 9.06 3.74
N ASP A 103 -4.33 8.00 4.36
CA ASP A 103 -4.54 7.72 5.78
C ASP A 103 -3.58 8.54 6.62
N VAL A 104 -4.12 9.44 7.45
CA VAL A 104 -3.31 10.35 8.27
C VAL A 104 -2.45 9.61 9.29
N PRO A 105 -2.97 8.66 10.08
CA PRO A 105 -2.12 7.92 11.02
C PRO A 105 -0.99 7.16 10.33
N GLN A 106 -1.25 6.55 9.18
CA GLN A 106 -0.21 5.86 8.43
C GLN A 106 0.85 6.84 7.91
N ALA A 107 0.42 8.00 7.43
CA ALA A 107 1.34 9.03 6.96
C ALA A 107 2.27 9.49 8.08
N GLU A 108 1.72 9.73 9.27
CA GLU A 108 2.51 10.15 10.43
C GLU A 108 3.51 9.06 10.83
N ALA A 109 3.08 7.81 10.85
CA ALA A 109 3.97 6.71 11.18
C ALA A 109 5.08 6.55 10.13
N ALA A 110 4.77 6.74 8.86
CA ALA A 110 5.76 6.69 7.80
C ALA A 110 6.80 7.80 7.94
N ARG A 111 6.36 9.01 8.23
CA ARG A 111 7.29 10.13 8.47
C ARG A 111 8.19 9.89 9.66
N ALA A 112 7.66 9.26 10.72
CA ALA A 112 8.45 8.91 11.89
C ALA A 112 9.56 7.91 11.55
N LEU A 113 9.40 7.12 10.50
CA LEU A 113 10.41 6.20 10.00
C LEU A 113 11.36 6.87 8.98
N GLY A 114 11.15 8.13 8.67
CA GLY A 114 11.97 8.86 7.70
C GLY A 114 11.51 8.73 6.26
N TYR A 115 10.30 8.23 6.01
CA TYR A 115 9.78 8.10 4.65
C TYR A 115 9.12 9.38 4.19
N ALA A 116 9.22 9.66 2.90
CA ALA A 116 8.46 10.72 2.27
C ALA A 116 7.03 10.23 2.00
N VAL A 117 6.06 11.10 2.20
CA VAL A 117 4.65 10.76 2.03
C VAL A 117 4.04 11.64 0.95
N LEU A 118 3.33 10.99 0.03
CA LEU A 118 2.58 11.64 -1.03
C LEU A 118 1.10 11.39 -0.82
N SER A 119 0.28 12.42 -0.99
CA SER A 119 -1.17 12.30 -0.95
C SER A 119 -1.70 12.50 -2.35
N PRO A 120 -2.31 11.47 -2.96
CA PRO A 120 -2.84 11.60 -4.32
C PRO A 120 -3.87 12.72 -4.41
N GLY A 121 -3.79 13.54 -5.46
CA GLY A 121 -4.70 14.64 -5.67
C GLY A 121 -4.40 15.89 -4.85
N ARG A 122 -3.32 15.89 -4.06
CA ARG A 122 -2.82 17.05 -3.33
C ARG A 122 -1.35 17.24 -3.62
N GLU A 123 -0.86 18.47 -3.48
CA GLU A 123 0.57 18.68 -3.54
C GLU A 123 1.24 17.93 -2.40
N ALA A 124 2.43 17.40 -2.69
CA ALA A 124 3.20 16.71 -1.67
C ALA A 124 3.50 17.70 -0.54
N THR A 125 3.01 17.37 0.64
CA THR A 125 3.35 18.11 1.84
C THR A 125 4.44 17.32 2.56
N SER A 126 5.51 17.95 2.76
CA SER A 126 6.60 17.37 3.53
C SER A 126 6.21 17.20 4.98
#